data_7aa6b69cbca724722add391be05d8314
#
_entry.id   7aa6b69cbca724722add391be05d8314
#
_cell.length_a   1.000
_cell.length_b   1.000
_cell.length_c   1.000
_cell.angle_alpha   90.00
_cell.angle_beta   90.00
_cell.angle_gamma   90.00
#
_symmetry.space_group_name_H-M   'P 1'
#
loop_
_entity.id
_entity.type
_entity.pdbx_description
1 polymer ?
#
loop_
_entity_poly.entity_id
_entity_poly.type
_entity_poly.pdbx_seq_one_letter_code
_entity_poly.pdbx_strand_id
1 'polypeptide(L)'
;MSDLYVCLICSRNKDNKDVPNFKERAKTTLECKENKDKVIEEFHKFAADGVPGEQTRLYWSVNSRNEEKIREELIIRLFRDKISVTKLNSTLASVAQQVENRNESKWLFDFDVDDAILVKEFMEDVNHFSNIPLRYIEKYKTPHG
;
A
#
# COMPACT_ATOMS: atom_id res chain seq x y z
N MET A 1 -4.84 -14.49 14.87
CA MET A 1 -5.34 -13.63 13.78
C MET A 1 -4.21 -13.34 12.81
N SER A 2 -4.44 -13.50 11.53
CA SER A 2 -3.46 -13.12 10.52
C SER A 2 -3.40 -11.60 10.38
N ASP A 3 -2.20 -11.07 10.14
CA ASP A 3 -2.01 -9.64 9.93
C ASP A 3 -2.71 -9.15 8.66
N LEU A 4 -3.47 -8.06 8.77
CA LEU A 4 -4.11 -7.39 7.65
C LEU A 4 -3.19 -6.34 7.03
N TYR A 5 -3.23 -6.22 5.72
CA TYR A 5 -2.50 -5.23 4.94
C TYR A 5 -3.43 -4.49 3.98
N VAL A 6 -3.09 -3.25 3.69
CA VAL A 6 -3.78 -2.49 2.64
C VAL A 6 -3.15 -2.83 1.30
N CYS A 7 -3.95 -3.29 0.36
CA CYS A 7 -3.57 -3.51 -1.04
C CYS A 7 -4.21 -2.44 -1.91
N LEU A 8 -3.42 -1.80 -2.75
CA LEU A 8 -3.88 -0.82 -3.72
C LEU A 8 -3.53 -1.30 -5.13
N ILE A 9 -4.54 -1.50 -5.95
CA ILE A 9 -4.39 -1.69 -7.39
C ILE A 9 -4.78 -0.39 -8.07
N CYS A 10 -3.92 0.18 -8.89
CA CYS A 10 -4.22 1.44 -9.55
C CYS A 10 -3.56 1.60 -10.91
N SER A 11 -4.23 2.36 -11.77
CA SER A 11 -3.72 2.88 -13.03
C SER A 11 -3.74 4.40 -12.94
N ARG A 12 -2.57 5.04 -12.94
CA ARG A 12 -2.41 6.46 -12.65
C ARG A 12 -2.19 7.25 -13.93
N ASN A 13 -2.69 8.48 -13.98
CA ASN A 13 -2.45 9.41 -15.09
C ASN A 13 -0.96 9.61 -15.40
N LYS A 14 -0.14 9.69 -14.36
CA LYS A 14 1.32 9.89 -14.49
C LYS A 14 2.01 8.77 -15.28
N ASP A 15 1.54 7.53 -15.17
CA ASP A 15 2.11 6.36 -15.82
C ASP A 15 1.50 6.10 -17.21
N ASN A 16 0.38 6.73 -17.53
CA ASN A 16 -0.44 6.46 -18.72
C ASN A 16 -0.69 7.71 -19.58
N LYS A 17 0.23 8.67 -19.56
CA LYS A 17 0.09 9.96 -20.27
C LYS A 17 -0.18 9.83 -21.75
N ASP A 18 0.43 8.82 -22.40
CA ASP A 18 0.38 8.60 -23.84
C ASP A 18 -0.63 7.50 -24.23
N VAL A 19 -1.44 7.03 -23.29
CA VAL A 19 -2.43 5.98 -23.53
C VAL A 19 -3.77 6.60 -23.96
N PRO A 20 -4.24 6.33 -25.19
CA PRO A 20 -5.51 6.89 -25.69
C PRO A 20 -6.70 6.45 -24.84
N ASN A 21 -7.63 7.35 -24.58
CA ASN A 21 -8.86 7.11 -23.81
C ASN A 21 -8.65 6.60 -22.39
N PHE A 22 -7.45 6.79 -21.83
CA PHE A 22 -7.16 6.41 -20.46
C PHE A 22 -8.00 7.21 -19.44
N LYS A 23 -8.45 6.52 -18.40
CA LYS A 23 -9.07 7.12 -17.21
C LYS A 23 -8.43 6.51 -15.97
N GLU A 24 -8.02 7.36 -15.05
CA GLU A 24 -7.44 6.92 -13.78
C GLU A 24 -8.42 6.04 -12.99
N ARG A 25 -7.92 4.92 -12.49
CA ARG A 25 -8.70 3.93 -11.75
C ARG A 25 -7.93 3.44 -10.54
N ALA A 26 -8.63 3.17 -9.44
CA ALA A 26 -8.03 2.58 -8.26
C ALA A 26 -9.01 1.65 -7.54
N LYS A 27 -8.47 0.61 -6.91
CA LYS A 27 -9.19 -0.31 -6.03
C LYS A 27 -8.33 -0.55 -4.79
N THR A 28 -8.89 -0.32 -3.61
CA THR A 28 -8.24 -0.59 -2.32
C THR A 28 -8.96 -1.72 -1.62
N THR A 29 -8.19 -2.69 -1.12
CA THR A 29 -8.71 -3.83 -0.34
C THR A 29 -7.86 -4.05 0.90
N LEU A 30 -8.45 -4.76 1.89
CA LEU A 30 -7.73 -5.28 3.05
C LEU A 30 -7.56 -6.77 2.89
N GLU A 31 -6.33 -7.26 2.94
CA GLU A 31 -6.02 -8.66 2.72
C GLU A 31 -4.94 -9.17 3.67
N CYS A 32 -5.00 -10.46 3.98
CA CYS A 32 -3.92 -11.17 4.66
C CYS A 32 -2.84 -11.58 3.65
N LYS A 33 -1.62 -11.78 4.12
CA LYS A 33 -0.51 -12.24 3.25
C LYS A 33 -0.77 -13.60 2.61
N GLU A 34 -1.52 -14.45 3.28
CA GLU A 34 -1.92 -15.77 2.80
C GLU A 34 -2.81 -15.70 1.55
N ASN A 35 -3.49 -14.57 1.35
CA ASN A 35 -4.36 -14.32 0.19
C ASN A 35 -3.63 -13.71 -1.01
N LYS A 36 -2.30 -13.79 -1.06
CA LYS A 36 -1.49 -13.19 -2.12
C LYS A 36 -1.92 -13.61 -3.52
N ASP A 37 -2.22 -14.88 -3.72
CA ASP A 37 -2.62 -15.40 -5.03
C ASP A 37 -3.96 -14.81 -5.48
N LYS A 38 -4.91 -14.66 -4.56
CA LYS A 38 -6.19 -13.98 -4.81
C LYS A 38 -5.98 -12.52 -5.21
N VAL A 39 -5.09 -11.81 -4.53
CA VAL A 39 -4.79 -10.40 -4.84
C VAL A 39 -4.15 -10.27 -6.23
N ILE A 40 -3.26 -11.20 -6.60
CA ILE A 40 -2.65 -11.25 -7.93
C ILE A 40 -3.72 -11.52 -9.01
N GLU A 41 -4.66 -12.43 -8.75
CA GLU A 41 -5.77 -12.70 -9.66
C GLU A 41 -6.67 -11.45 -9.85
N GLU A 42 -6.98 -10.74 -8.77
CA GLU A 42 -7.72 -9.48 -8.82
C GLU A 42 -6.97 -8.38 -9.58
N PHE A 43 -5.64 -8.34 -9.42
CA PHE A 43 -4.79 -7.44 -10.18
C PHE A 43 -4.87 -7.72 -11.69
N HIS A 44 -4.80 -8.99 -12.10
CA HIS A 44 -4.93 -9.34 -13.51
C HIS A 44 -6.31 -9.02 -14.08
N LYS A 45 -7.39 -9.23 -13.32
CA LYS A 45 -8.74 -8.83 -13.72
C LYS A 45 -8.85 -7.31 -13.89
N PHE A 46 -8.32 -6.55 -12.92
CA PHE A 46 -8.31 -5.10 -12.99
C PHE A 46 -7.53 -4.59 -14.22
N ALA A 47 -6.36 -5.17 -14.50
CA ALA A 47 -5.57 -4.81 -15.67
C ALA A 47 -6.29 -5.15 -16.98
N ALA A 48 -6.97 -6.30 -17.04
CA ALA A 48 -7.72 -6.74 -18.24
C ALA A 48 -8.93 -5.83 -18.55
N ASP A 49 -9.53 -5.21 -17.52
CA ASP A 49 -10.65 -4.26 -17.67
C ASP A 49 -10.19 -2.87 -18.16
N GLY A 50 -8.89 -2.64 -18.29
CA GLY A 50 -8.32 -1.39 -18.76
C GLY A 50 -8.32 -1.24 -20.28
N VAL A 51 -7.84 -0.08 -20.72
CA VAL A 51 -7.65 0.18 -22.15
C VAL A 51 -6.32 -0.41 -22.64
N PRO A 52 -6.19 -0.73 -23.95
CA PRO A 52 -4.94 -1.26 -24.50
C PRO A 52 -3.74 -0.35 -24.22
N GLY A 53 -2.64 -0.93 -23.72
CA GLY A 53 -1.42 -0.20 -23.38
C GLY A 53 -1.41 0.44 -21.98
N GLU A 54 -2.49 0.31 -21.22
CA GLU A 54 -2.60 0.81 -19.86
C GLU A 54 -1.61 0.12 -18.91
N GLN A 55 -0.88 0.92 -18.14
CA GLN A 55 0.01 0.45 -17.09
C GLN A 55 -0.71 0.43 -15.75
N THR A 56 -0.74 -0.73 -15.12
CA THR A 56 -1.36 -0.97 -13.82
C THR A 56 -0.32 -1.36 -12.79
N ARG A 57 -0.47 -0.88 -11.56
CA ARG A 57 0.42 -1.16 -10.43
C ARG A 57 -0.34 -1.80 -9.29
N LEU A 58 0.34 -2.70 -8.58
CA LEU A 58 -0.10 -3.28 -7.33
C LEU A 58 0.83 -2.84 -6.21
N TYR A 59 0.27 -2.25 -5.18
CA TYR A 59 0.97 -1.87 -3.95
C TYR A 59 0.43 -2.66 -2.77
N TRP A 60 1.34 -2.98 -1.89
CA TRP A 60 1.06 -3.66 -0.64
C TRP A 60 1.63 -2.84 0.52
N SER A 61 0.84 -2.53 1.54
CA SER A 61 1.34 -1.70 2.64
C SER A 61 2.48 -2.37 3.38
N VAL A 62 3.49 -1.58 3.77
CA VAL A 62 4.65 -2.05 4.55
C VAL A 62 4.21 -2.43 5.97
N ASN A 63 3.32 -1.63 6.55
CA ASN A 63 2.82 -1.85 7.91
C ASN A 63 1.53 -2.65 7.89
N SER A 64 1.44 -3.65 8.78
CA SER A 64 0.19 -4.35 9.03
C SER A 64 -0.82 -3.46 9.76
N ARG A 65 -2.08 -3.85 9.71
CA ARG A 65 -3.22 -3.11 10.24
C ARG A 65 -3.85 -3.83 11.41
N ASN A 66 -4.27 -3.05 12.41
CA ASN A 66 -4.98 -3.57 13.56
C ASN A 66 -6.47 -3.69 13.26
N GLU A 67 -6.95 -4.91 13.11
CA GLU A 67 -8.34 -5.19 12.75
C GLU A 67 -9.34 -4.68 13.80
N GLU A 68 -9.01 -4.79 15.09
CA GLU A 68 -9.91 -4.33 16.15
C GLU A 68 -10.08 -2.81 16.13
N LYS A 69 -8.98 -2.07 16.00
CA LYS A 69 -9.04 -0.61 15.89
C LYS A 69 -9.80 -0.16 14.64
N ILE A 70 -9.58 -0.83 13.52
CA ILE A 70 -10.33 -0.55 12.28
C ILE A 70 -11.82 -0.78 12.48
N ARG A 71 -12.18 -1.91 13.12
CA ARG A 71 -13.58 -2.24 13.39
C ARG A 71 -14.26 -1.20 14.30
N GLU A 72 -13.61 -0.84 15.39
CA GLU A 72 -14.13 0.16 16.33
C GLU A 72 -14.32 1.52 15.64
N GLU A 73 -13.34 2.01 14.91
CA GLU A 73 -13.44 3.28 14.22
C GLU A 73 -14.49 3.25 13.10
N LEU A 74 -14.58 2.15 12.36
CA LEU A 74 -15.61 1.98 11.33
C LEU A 74 -17.02 2.05 11.93
N ILE A 75 -17.26 1.38 13.06
CA ILE A 75 -18.54 1.42 13.78
C ILE A 75 -18.85 2.85 14.21
N ILE A 76 -17.90 3.56 14.80
CA ILE A 76 -18.07 4.94 15.24
C ILE A 76 -18.45 5.84 14.05
N ARG A 77 -17.78 5.73 12.92
CA ARG A 77 -18.08 6.51 11.72
C ARG A 77 -19.45 6.19 11.13
N LEU A 78 -19.80 4.91 11.06
CA LEU A 78 -21.11 4.50 10.54
C LEU A 78 -22.26 5.08 11.40
N PHE A 79 -22.11 5.08 12.72
CA PHE A 79 -23.11 5.62 13.62
C PHE A 79 -23.15 7.15 13.64
N ARG A 80 -21.99 7.78 13.87
CA ARG A 80 -21.87 9.22 14.02
C ARG A 80 -22.14 9.97 12.72
N ASP A 81 -21.52 9.51 11.63
CA ASP A 81 -21.48 10.24 10.37
C ASP A 81 -22.62 9.80 9.43
N LYS A 82 -23.46 8.85 9.85
CA LYS A 82 -24.60 8.30 9.07
C LYS A 82 -24.22 7.96 7.63
N ILE A 83 -23.07 7.27 7.47
CA ILE A 83 -22.53 6.95 6.17
C ILE A 83 -23.43 5.97 5.43
N SER A 84 -23.71 6.25 4.15
CA SER A 84 -24.48 5.34 3.30
C SER A 84 -23.77 3.99 3.13
N VAL A 85 -24.53 2.90 3.09
CA VAL A 85 -24.02 1.55 2.83
C VAL A 85 -23.27 1.46 1.51
N THR A 86 -23.58 2.31 0.54
CA THR A 86 -22.88 2.39 -0.74
C THR A 86 -21.45 2.89 -0.60
N LYS A 87 -21.13 3.59 0.50
CA LYS A 87 -19.80 4.12 0.81
C LYS A 87 -19.00 3.25 1.78
N LEU A 88 -19.53 2.09 2.18
CA LEU A 88 -18.92 1.23 3.19
C LEU A 88 -17.48 0.86 2.83
N ASN A 89 -17.24 0.40 1.61
CA ASN A 89 -15.91 -0.01 1.15
C ASN A 89 -14.90 1.14 1.12
N SER A 90 -15.30 2.32 0.65
CA SER A 90 -14.43 3.51 0.65
C SER A 90 -14.15 4.02 2.06
N THR A 91 -15.11 3.91 2.96
CA THR A 91 -14.95 4.26 4.38
C THR A 91 -13.98 3.29 5.06
N LEU A 92 -14.15 1.98 4.84
CA LEU A 92 -13.24 0.96 5.35
C LEU A 92 -11.80 1.20 4.87
N ALA A 93 -11.62 1.48 3.58
CA ALA A 93 -10.30 1.78 3.00
C ALA A 93 -9.68 3.04 3.63
N SER A 94 -10.50 4.07 3.87
CA SER A 94 -10.05 5.31 4.52
C SER A 94 -9.62 5.08 5.97
N VAL A 95 -10.41 4.35 6.75
CA VAL A 95 -10.10 3.99 8.14
C VAL A 95 -8.83 3.15 8.22
N ALA A 96 -8.70 2.15 7.36
CA ALA A 96 -7.54 1.25 7.35
C ALA A 96 -6.22 1.96 7.02
N GLN A 97 -6.26 3.05 6.28
CA GLN A 97 -5.07 3.81 5.91
C GLN A 97 -4.56 4.76 7.01
N GLN A 98 -5.34 4.99 8.06
CA GLN A 98 -4.94 5.89 9.14
C GLN A 98 -3.75 5.34 9.93
N VAL A 99 -2.88 6.24 10.39
CA VAL A 99 -1.64 5.91 11.10
C VAL A 99 -1.94 5.18 12.39
N GLU A 100 -2.99 5.59 13.09
CA GLU A 100 -3.43 5.05 14.39
C GLU A 100 -3.86 3.58 14.31
N ASN A 101 -4.24 3.14 13.11
CA ASN A 101 -4.70 1.78 12.85
C ASN A 101 -3.59 0.82 12.39
N ARG A 102 -2.33 1.25 12.48
CA ARG A 102 -1.16 0.39 12.25
C ARG A 102 -0.82 -0.44 13.48
N ASN A 103 -0.36 -1.67 13.27
CA ASN A 103 0.21 -2.49 14.35
C ASN A 103 1.65 -2.11 14.67
N GLU A 104 2.35 -1.56 13.69
CA GLU A 104 3.79 -1.28 13.75
C GLU A 104 4.11 0.00 12.96
N SER A 105 5.28 0.55 13.20
CA SER A 105 5.80 1.72 12.48
C SER A 105 7.08 1.34 11.75
N LYS A 106 6.95 0.75 10.58
CA LYS A 106 8.05 0.54 9.65
C LYS A 106 8.12 1.69 8.66
N TRP A 107 9.32 2.10 8.30
CA TRP A 107 9.58 3.16 7.34
C TRP A 107 10.10 2.54 6.05
N LEU A 108 9.62 3.03 4.92
CA LEU A 108 10.11 2.67 3.61
C LEU A 108 10.86 3.87 3.04
N PHE A 109 12.10 3.63 2.62
CA PHE A 109 12.91 4.58 1.87
C PHE A 109 13.09 4.02 0.46
N ASP A 110 12.71 4.83 -0.53
CA ASP A 110 12.82 4.47 -1.94
C ASP A 110 14.00 5.24 -2.56
N PHE A 111 14.95 4.50 -3.14
CA PHE A 111 16.11 5.06 -3.81
C PHE A 111 15.96 4.86 -5.31
N ASP A 112 15.88 5.96 -6.04
CA ASP A 112 15.78 5.96 -7.51
C ASP A 112 17.16 5.81 -8.19
N VAL A 113 18.23 5.65 -7.39
CA VAL A 113 19.58 5.49 -7.88
C VAL A 113 20.17 4.14 -7.46
N ASP A 114 20.80 3.43 -8.40
CA ASP A 114 21.52 2.17 -8.13
C ASP A 114 22.96 2.48 -7.69
N ASP A 115 23.13 3.19 -6.59
CA ASP A 115 24.41 3.50 -5.97
C ASP A 115 24.55 2.80 -4.62
N ALA A 116 25.27 1.69 -4.62
CA ALA A 116 25.49 0.88 -3.44
C ALA A 116 26.24 1.64 -2.31
N ILE A 117 27.08 2.60 -2.66
CA ILE A 117 27.83 3.42 -1.70
C ILE A 117 26.89 4.37 -0.99
N LEU A 118 26.07 5.08 -1.75
CA LEU A 118 25.05 6.01 -1.21
C LEU A 118 24.07 5.31 -0.29
N VAL A 119 23.57 4.13 -0.67
CA VAL A 119 22.67 3.32 0.16
C VAL A 119 23.34 2.88 1.45
N LYS A 120 24.63 2.48 1.38
CA LYS A 120 25.38 2.08 2.57
C LYS A 120 25.58 3.25 3.52
N GLU A 121 26.01 4.42 3.02
CA GLU A 121 26.16 5.64 3.82
C GLU A 121 24.86 6.02 4.50
N PHE A 122 23.75 5.99 3.76
CA PHE A 122 22.43 6.24 4.35
C PHE A 122 22.07 5.27 5.49
N MET A 123 22.34 3.98 5.32
CA MET A 123 22.09 2.97 6.38
C MET A 123 22.96 3.22 7.61
N GLU A 124 24.21 3.61 7.43
CA GLU A 124 25.13 3.98 8.51
C GLU A 124 24.64 5.24 9.25
N ASP A 125 24.16 6.25 8.52
CA ASP A 125 23.61 7.47 9.07
C ASP A 125 22.33 7.20 9.88
N VAL A 126 21.41 6.39 9.36
CA VAL A 126 20.21 5.97 10.09
C VAL A 126 20.58 5.26 11.39
N ASN A 127 21.54 4.35 11.35
CA ASN A 127 22.04 3.68 12.56
C ASN A 127 22.63 4.66 13.58
N HIS A 128 23.45 5.59 13.11
CA HIS A 128 24.16 6.55 13.95
C HIS A 128 23.22 7.58 14.60
N PHE A 129 22.33 8.19 13.80
CA PHE A 129 21.47 9.30 14.27
C PHE A 129 20.17 8.86 14.94
N SER A 130 19.64 7.68 14.57
CA SER A 130 18.36 7.20 15.12
C SER A 130 18.50 6.13 16.20
N ASN A 131 19.71 5.64 16.45
CA ASN A 131 19.98 4.47 17.30
C ASN A 131 19.24 3.18 16.87
N ILE A 132 18.84 3.10 15.62
CA ILE A 132 18.23 1.89 15.06
C ILE A 132 19.35 0.93 14.64
N PRO A 133 19.46 -0.26 15.26
CA PRO A 133 20.47 -1.24 14.88
C PRO A 133 20.31 -1.67 13.41
N LEU A 134 21.43 -1.84 12.69
CA LEU A 134 21.44 -2.27 11.30
C LEU A 134 20.65 -3.57 11.04
N ARG A 135 20.54 -4.45 12.03
CA ARG A 135 19.75 -5.69 11.96
C ARG A 135 18.26 -5.46 11.76
N TYR A 136 17.74 -4.26 12.02
CA TYR A 136 16.35 -3.88 11.77
C TYR A 136 16.13 -3.17 10.43
N ILE A 137 17.20 -2.99 9.67
CA ILE A 137 17.14 -2.37 8.34
C ILE A 137 17.20 -3.48 7.30
N GLU A 138 16.11 -3.64 6.54
CA GLU A 138 16.01 -4.60 5.45
C GLU A 138 16.18 -3.87 4.12
N LYS A 139 16.96 -4.47 3.22
CA LYS A 139 17.20 -3.92 1.89
C LYS A 139 16.59 -4.84 0.83
N TYR A 140 15.83 -4.25 -0.06
CA TYR A 140 15.23 -4.94 -1.19
C TYR A 140 15.64 -4.27 -2.49
N LYS A 141 16.00 -5.06 -3.50
CA LYS A 141 16.21 -4.57 -4.85
C LYS A 141 14.94 -4.79 -5.67
N THR A 142 14.44 -3.72 -6.27
CA THR A 142 13.29 -3.81 -7.17
C THR A 142 13.74 -3.93 -8.63
N PRO A 143 12.88 -4.43 -9.55
CA PRO A 143 13.28 -4.58 -10.97
C PRO A 143 13.64 -3.28 -11.69
N HIS A 144 13.24 -2.13 -11.14
CA HIS A 144 13.44 -0.81 -11.75
C HIS A 144 14.26 0.15 -10.86
N GLY A 145 14.92 -0.36 -9.83
CA GLY A 145 15.72 0.47 -8.91
C GLY A 145 16.24 -0.27 -7.71
#